data_6f2a48ef1f75d2413c395de20b1278ee
#
_entry.id   6f2a48ef1f75d2413c395de20b1278ee
#
_cell.length_a   1.000
_cell.length_b   1.000
_cell.length_c   1.000
_cell.angle_alpha   90.00
_cell.angle_beta   90.00
_cell.angle_gamma   90.00
#
_symmetry.space_group_name_H-M   'P 1'
#
loop_
_entity.id
_entity.type
_entity.pdbx_description
1 polymer ?
#
loop_
_entity_poly.entity_id
_entity_poly.type
_entity_poly.pdbx_seq_one_letter_code
_entity_poly.pdbx_strand_id
1 'polypeptide(L)'
;LKIANSRGHLIILPWMGQMIWDAQFDGHGLTMCNMFRQPKPATEVIETYGCFAFHSGLLANGCPSAEDTHLLHGEMACAAMDEAWLELDGDMLRLNGRYEYVMGFGHHYLAQPTVVLHKSSTLFDIKMAVTNLASVDMPLQYMCHMNYAYIPNATFSQNIPDEILRLRESVPSHVNPTAQWLAFNQRIMQGEASLSTLSQPEFYDPEIVFFADKLDAYTDQPE
;
A
#
# COMPACT_ATOMS: atom_id res chain seq x y z
N LEU A 1 1.67 2.24 18.37
CA LEU A 1 1.76 3.66 18.66
C LEU A 1 0.53 4.38 18.10
N LYS A 2 -0.09 5.27 18.88
CA LYS A 2 -1.11 6.19 18.38
C LYS A 2 -0.53 7.60 18.34
N ILE A 3 -0.59 8.24 17.18
CA ILE A 3 -0.32 9.67 17.02
C ILE A 3 -1.63 10.36 16.65
N ALA A 4 -1.87 11.56 17.19
CA ALA A 4 -3.15 12.25 17.01
C ALA A 4 -2.96 13.77 16.92
N ASN A 5 -3.91 14.42 16.26
CA ASN A 5 -4.06 15.86 16.18
C ASN A 5 -5.51 16.27 16.54
N SER A 6 -5.88 17.52 16.29
CA SER A 6 -7.24 18.02 16.56
C SER A 6 -8.34 17.44 15.64
N ARG A 7 -7.97 16.81 14.53
CA ARG A 7 -8.88 16.30 13.50
C ARG A 7 -8.99 14.78 13.49
N GLY A 8 -8.00 14.04 14.03
CA GLY A 8 -8.01 12.60 13.97
C GLY A 8 -6.75 11.95 14.51
N HIS A 9 -6.53 10.70 14.09
CA HIS A 9 -5.37 9.95 14.53
C HIS A 9 -4.96 8.86 13.53
N LEU A 10 -3.71 8.44 13.70
CA LEU A 10 -3.15 7.25 13.07
C LEU A 10 -2.70 6.27 14.15
N ILE A 11 -2.93 4.98 13.93
CA ILE A 11 -2.33 3.88 14.69
C ILE A 11 -1.24 3.27 13.83
N ILE A 12 0.00 3.33 14.29
CA ILE A 12 1.17 2.90 13.51
C ILE A 12 1.91 1.80 14.25
N LEU A 13 2.48 0.86 13.53
CA LEU A 13 3.36 -0.20 14.01
C LEU A 13 4.81 0.19 13.73
N PRO A 14 5.48 0.95 14.62
CA PRO A 14 6.76 1.57 14.31
C PRO A 14 7.88 0.55 14.10
N TRP A 15 7.73 -0.67 14.64
CA TRP A 15 8.72 -1.74 14.60
C TRP A 15 8.45 -2.82 13.55
N MET A 16 7.37 -2.67 12.77
CA MET A 16 6.99 -3.60 11.71
C MET A 16 6.68 -2.82 10.44
N GLY A 17 7.69 -2.60 9.60
CA GLY A 17 7.61 -1.89 8.32
C GLY A 17 7.08 -0.45 8.43
N GLN A 18 6.99 0.14 9.62
CA GLN A 18 6.26 1.38 9.92
C GLN A 18 4.82 1.39 9.36
N MET A 19 4.19 0.22 9.35
CA MET A 19 2.83 0.02 8.85
C MET A 19 1.82 0.91 9.57
N ILE A 20 0.95 1.61 8.84
CA ILE A 20 -0.19 2.33 9.40
C ILE A 20 -1.34 1.35 9.53
N TRP A 21 -1.62 0.94 10.77
CA TRP A 21 -2.67 -0.05 11.04
C TRP A 21 -4.06 0.52 10.89
N ASP A 22 -4.28 1.75 11.39
CA ASP A 22 -5.58 2.40 11.32
C ASP A 22 -5.44 3.91 11.13
N ALA A 23 -6.41 4.51 10.43
CA ALA A 23 -6.51 5.94 10.18
C ALA A 23 -7.94 6.41 10.37
N GLN A 24 -8.12 7.46 11.18
CA GLN A 24 -9.43 8.07 11.43
C GLN A 24 -9.31 9.58 11.47
N PHE A 25 -10.14 10.28 10.68
CA PHE A 25 -10.19 11.75 10.66
C PHE A 25 -11.63 12.23 10.57
N ASP A 26 -11.95 13.33 11.28
CA ASP A 26 -13.27 13.96 11.34
C ASP A 26 -14.42 12.98 11.63
N GLY A 27 -14.17 11.98 12.44
CA GLY A 27 -15.15 10.95 12.78
C GLY A 27 -15.29 9.82 11.74
N HIS A 28 -14.54 9.87 10.62
CA HIS A 28 -14.56 8.84 9.58
C HIS A 28 -13.37 7.89 9.70
N GLY A 29 -13.64 6.59 9.78
CA GLY A 29 -12.63 5.54 9.63
C GLY A 29 -12.24 5.41 8.16
N LEU A 30 -10.95 5.45 7.87
CA LEU A 30 -10.42 5.34 6.50
C LEU A 30 -9.99 3.93 6.14
N THR A 31 -9.82 3.05 7.14
CA THR A 31 -9.29 1.70 6.96
C THR A 31 -10.35 0.74 6.44
N MET A 32 -10.00 -0.11 5.48
CA MET A 32 -10.88 -1.16 4.97
C MET A 32 -11.38 -2.09 6.08
N CYS A 33 -12.59 -2.63 5.92
CA CYS A 33 -13.05 -3.74 6.74
C CYS A 33 -12.18 -4.98 6.47
N ASN A 34 -11.76 -5.65 7.55
CA ASN A 34 -10.91 -6.83 7.46
C ASN A 34 -11.21 -7.82 8.59
N MET A 35 -10.64 -9.02 8.51
CA MET A 35 -10.85 -10.09 9.50
C MET A 35 -9.93 -10.00 10.72
N PHE A 36 -8.94 -9.13 10.73
CA PHE A 36 -7.98 -9.00 11.82
C PHE A 36 -8.50 -8.05 12.90
N ARG A 37 -8.66 -8.54 14.12
CA ARG A 37 -9.07 -7.71 15.27
C ARG A 37 -7.94 -6.79 15.77
N GLN A 38 -6.69 -7.20 15.52
CA GLN A 38 -5.47 -6.51 15.92
C GLN A 38 -4.32 -6.96 15.03
N PRO A 39 -3.25 -6.15 14.91
CA PRO A 39 -2.07 -6.57 14.20
C PRO A 39 -1.43 -7.80 14.87
N LYS A 40 -0.85 -8.67 14.06
CA LYS A 40 -0.05 -9.81 14.50
C LYS A 40 1.40 -9.58 14.17
N PRO A 41 2.35 -10.00 15.01
CA PRO A 41 3.74 -10.12 14.60
C PRO A 41 3.82 -11.04 13.38
N ALA A 42 4.38 -10.54 12.29
CA ALA A 42 4.44 -11.23 11.01
C ALA A 42 5.73 -10.91 10.27
N THR A 43 6.18 -11.82 9.42
CA THR A 43 7.27 -11.61 8.46
C THR A 43 6.75 -11.43 7.05
N GLU A 44 5.51 -11.84 6.80
CA GLU A 44 4.81 -11.69 5.53
C GLU A 44 3.52 -10.90 5.75
N VAL A 45 3.23 -9.97 4.84
CA VAL A 45 2.07 -9.09 4.97
C VAL A 45 0.74 -9.85 5.02
N ILE A 46 0.64 -10.99 4.32
CA ILE A 46 -0.58 -11.80 4.28
C ILE A 46 -1.02 -12.30 5.67
N GLU A 47 -0.10 -12.47 6.61
CA GLU A 47 -0.38 -12.91 7.97
C GLU A 47 -0.98 -11.80 8.85
N THR A 48 -0.93 -10.55 8.39
CA THR A 48 -1.40 -9.35 9.12
C THR A 48 -2.04 -8.31 8.20
N TYR A 49 -2.67 -8.75 7.10
CA TYR A 49 -3.24 -7.89 6.05
C TYR A 49 -4.56 -7.22 6.49
N GLY A 50 -4.48 -6.36 7.50
CA GLY A 50 -5.62 -5.64 8.06
C GLY A 50 -5.36 -4.14 8.27
N CYS A 51 -4.28 -3.62 7.67
CA CYS A 51 -3.81 -2.26 7.86
C CYS A 51 -4.39 -1.28 6.85
N PHE A 52 -4.35 0.02 7.19
CA PHE A 52 -4.67 1.11 6.28
C PHE A 52 -3.62 1.27 5.19
N ALA A 53 -2.33 1.29 5.56
CA ALA A 53 -1.25 1.46 4.58
C ALA A 53 0.04 0.77 5.03
N PHE A 54 0.83 0.34 4.05
CA PHE A 54 2.16 -0.22 4.27
C PHE A 54 3.10 0.08 3.11
N HIS A 55 4.40 -0.01 3.37
CA HIS A 55 5.45 0.12 2.39
C HIS A 55 5.65 -1.21 1.66
N SER A 56 5.27 -1.31 0.40
CA SER A 56 5.46 -2.48 -0.44
C SER A 56 6.74 -2.33 -1.27
N GLY A 57 7.54 -3.35 -1.32
CA GLY A 57 8.85 -3.33 -2.01
C GLY A 57 9.96 -3.70 -1.03
N LEU A 58 11.17 -3.36 -1.25
CA LEU A 58 11.88 -2.43 -2.16
C LEU A 58 12.65 -3.17 -3.26
N LEU A 59 13.04 -4.44 -3.03
CA LEU A 59 13.76 -5.26 -4.01
C LEU A 59 12.81 -5.93 -5.00
N ALA A 60 11.61 -6.26 -4.54
CA ALA A 60 10.55 -6.84 -5.35
C ALA A 60 9.19 -6.35 -4.83
N ASN A 61 8.17 -6.32 -5.67
CA ASN A 61 6.87 -5.77 -5.31
C ASN A 61 5.73 -6.59 -5.92
N GLY A 62 4.53 -6.45 -5.37
CA GLY A 62 3.31 -7.07 -5.87
C GLY A 62 3.22 -8.56 -5.57
N CYS A 63 2.41 -9.23 -6.36
CA CYS A 63 2.13 -10.65 -6.24
C CYS A 63 3.21 -11.45 -6.98
N PRO A 64 3.94 -12.37 -6.34
CA PRO A 64 4.93 -13.19 -7.02
C PRO A 64 4.26 -14.08 -8.07
N SER A 65 4.89 -14.23 -9.23
CA SER A 65 4.55 -15.22 -10.23
C SER A 65 5.05 -16.61 -9.80
N ALA A 66 4.76 -17.64 -10.59
CA ALA A 66 5.27 -18.98 -10.31
C ALA A 66 6.81 -19.10 -10.43
N GLU A 67 7.46 -18.14 -11.10
CA GLU A 67 8.91 -18.09 -11.30
C GLU A 67 9.62 -17.21 -10.25
N ASP A 68 8.87 -16.40 -9.51
CA ASP A 68 9.38 -15.50 -8.48
C ASP A 68 9.51 -16.20 -7.13
N THR A 69 10.48 -15.75 -6.34
CA THR A 69 10.74 -16.27 -4.99
C THR A 69 10.59 -15.22 -3.89
N HIS A 70 10.18 -14.00 -4.25
CA HIS A 70 9.98 -12.94 -3.26
C HIS A 70 8.68 -13.12 -2.48
N LEU A 71 8.61 -12.51 -1.30
CA LEU A 71 7.40 -12.45 -0.50
C LEU A 71 6.34 -11.58 -1.18
N LEU A 72 5.06 -11.86 -0.94
CA LEU A 72 3.96 -10.99 -1.35
C LEU A 72 4.24 -9.55 -0.89
N HIS A 73 4.27 -8.61 -1.84
CA HIS A 73 4.59 -7.19 -1.61
C HIS A 73 5.99 -6.90 -1.06
N GLY A 74 6.93 -7.85 -1.22
CA GLY A 74 8.33 -7.64 -0.89
C GLY A 74 8.66 -7.72 0.60
N GLU A 75 9.90 -7.39 0.91
CA GLU A 75 10.49 -7.56 2.25
C GLU A 75 10.21 -6.38 3.19
N MET A 76 9.89 -5.19 2.65
CA MET A 76 9.68 -3.98 3.48
C MET A 76 8.35 -3.97 4.24
N ALA A 77 7.33 -4.66 3.72
CA ALA A 77 5.97 -4.62 4.27
C ALA A 77 5.89 -4.97 5.76
N CYS A 78 6.66 -5.96 6.20
CA CYS A 78 6.77 -6.40 7.60
C CYS A 78 8.19 -6.32 8.15
N ALA A 79 9.04 -5.45 7.60
CA ALA A 79 10.43 -5.32 8.01
C ALA A 79 10.56 -5.06 9.53
N ALA A 80 11.44 -5.80 10.19
CA ALA A 80 11.79 -5.57 11.59
C ALA A 80 12.68 -4.33 11.66
N MET A 81 12.10 -3.18 12.00
CA MET A 81 12.80 -1.90 12.01
C MET A 81 13.90 -1.87 13.07
N ASP A 82 15.08 -1.35 12.69
CA ASP A 82 16.21 -1.19 13.60
C ASP A 82 15.99 -0.06 14.60
N GLU A 83 15.40 1.06 14.14
CA GLU A 83 15.13 2.24 14.94
C GLU A 83 13.77 2.85 14.58
N ALA A 84 13.11 3.44 15.59
CA ALA A 84 11.93 4.25 15.42
C ALA A 84 11.92 5.37 16.47
N TRP A 85 11.69 6.61 16.04
CA TRP A 85 11.67 7.77 16.96
C TRP A 85 10.68 8.83 16.52
N LEU A 86 10.23 9.63 17.50
CA LEU A 86 9.33 10.76 17.29
C LEU A 86 10.10 12.08 17.32
N GLU A 87 9.73 12.99 16.43
CA GLU A 87 10.18 14.36 16.41
C GLU A 87 8.99 15.32 16.35
N LEU A 88 9.10 16.42 17.12
CA LEU A 88 8.20 17.57 16.98
C LEU A 88 8.97 18.69 16.28
N ASP A 89 8.44 19.13 15.14
CA ASP A 89 9.00 20.21 14.34
C ASP A 89 7.88 21.23 14.04
N GLY A 90 7.80 22.25 14.89
CA GLY A 90 6.73 23.24 14.83
C GLY A 90 5.34 22.60 15.02
N ASP A 91 4.50 22.66 14.00
CA ASP A 91 3.16 22.10 13.99
C ASP A 91 3.11 20.68 13.37
N MET A 92 4.26 20.03 13.19
CA MET A 92 4.37 18.69 12.62
C MET A 92 4.88 17.69 13.66
N LEU A 93 4.22 16.56 13.76
CA LEU A 93 4.69 15.38 14.46
C LEU A 93 5.19 14.37 13.42
N ARG A 94 6.47 14.01 13.50
CA ARG A 94 7.12 13.03 12.62
C ARG A 94 7.38 11.75 13.38
N LEU A 95 6.95 10.63 12.83
CA LEU A 95 7.43 9.31 13.21
C LEU A 95 8.44 8.87 12.15
N ASN A 96 9.69 8.80 12.53
CA ASN A 96 10.79 8.36 11.67
C ASN A 96 11.11 6.89 11.97
N GLY A 97 11.58 6.18 10.97
CA GLY A 97 12.09 4.82 11.07
C GLY A 97 13.41 4.64 10.35
N ARG A 98 14.14 3.60 10.73
CA ARG A 98 15.36 3.14 10.06
C ARG A 98 15.32 1.62 9.95
N TYR A 99 15.62 1.13 8.76
CA TYR A 99 15.77 -0.30 8.48
C TYR A 99 16.95 -0.50 7.54
N GLU A 100 17.93 -1.26 7.98
CA GLU A 100 19.08 -1.63 7.17
C GLU A 100 18.93 -3.07 6.69
N TYR A 101 18.63 -3.22 5.41
CA TYR A 101 18.60 -4.54 4.77
C TYR A 101 20.00 -4.93 4.33
N VAL A 102 20.44 -6.10 4.75
CA VAL A 102 21.72 -6.66 4.31
C VAL A 102 21.59 -8.17 4.06
N MET A 103 22.07 -8.61 2.92
CA MET A 103 22.13 -10.02 2.55
C MET A 103 23.56 -10.36 2.11
N GLY A 104 24.15 -11.37 2.70
CA GLY A 104 25.46 -11.85 2.28
C GLY A 104 25.47 -12.21 0.79
N PHE A 105 26.40 -11.63 0.01
CA PHE A 105 26.49 -11.73 -1.45
C PHE A 105 25.28 -11.18 -2.22
N GLY A 106 24.41 -10.42 -1.56
CA GLY A 106 23.20 -9.86 -2.12
C GLY A 106 23.15 -8.34 -1.99
N HIS A 107 21.93 -7.82 -1.90
CA HIS A 107 21.70 -6.39 -1.77
C HIS A 107 21.96 -5.87 -0.35
N HIS A 108 22.35 -4.60 -0.28
CA HIS A 108 22.53 -3.85 0.94
C HIS A 108 21.98 -2.45 0.77
N TYR A 109 20.98 -2.07 1.54
CA TYR A 109 20.36 -0.75 1.47
C TYR A 109 19.88 -0.26 2.83
N LEU A 110 19.72 1.04 2.96
CA LEU A 110 19.09 1.71 4.08
C LEU A 110 17.72 2.25 3.64
N ALA A 111 16.65 1.86 4.32
CA ALA A 111 15.31 2.41 4.17
C ALA A 111 14.96 3.30 5.38
N GLN A 112 14.42 4.49 5.10
CA GLN A 112 14.04 5.48 6.10
C GLN A 112 12.60 5.96 5.84
N PRO A 113 11.61 5.20 6.31
CA PRO A 113 10.21 5.63 6.25
C PRO A 113 9.95 6.76 7.25
N THR A 114 9.05 7.68 6.89
CA THR A 114 8.59 8.75 7.78
C THR A 114 7.10 8.98 7.58
N VAL A 115 6.34 9.04 8.68
CA VAL A 115 4.95 9.50 8.70
C VAL A 115 4.91 10.88 9.34
N VAL A 116 4.32 11.87 8.65
CA VAL A 116 4.18 13.25 9.17
C VAL A 116 2.72 13.56 9.40
N LEU A 117 2.36 13.88 10.62
CA LEU A 117 1.02 14.33 11.01
C LEU A 117 1.05 15.82 11.33
N HIS A 118 0.24 16.62 10.62
CA HIS A 118 0.12 18.06 10.83
C HIS A 118 -0.93 18.37 11.91
N LYS A 119 -0.68 19.38 12.76
CA LYS A 119 -1.44 19.69 13.98
C LYS A 119 -2.97 19.82 13.81
N SER A 120 -3.43 20.34 12.69
CA SER A 120 -4.85 20.65 12.47
C SER A 120 -5.35 20.21 11.08
N SER A 121 -4.61 19.36 10.39
CA SER A 121 -4.94 18.86 9.05
C SER A 121 -5.51 17.45 9.12
N THR A 122 -6.34 17.09 8.16
CA THR A 122 -6.71 15.71 7.87
C THR A 122 -5.73 15.05 6.89
N LEU A 123 -4.83 15.85 6.30
CA LEU A 123 -3.74 15.34 5.47
C LEU A 123 -2.55 14.94 6.33
N PHE A 124 -1.91 13.88 5.95
CA PHE A 124 -0.65 13.41 6.50
C PHE A 124 0.24 12.88 5.37
N ASP A 125 1.55 12.94 5.57
CA ASP A 125 2.50 12.47 4.56
C ASP A 125 3.00 11.08 4.93
N ILE A 126 3.18 10.23 3.93
CA ILE A 126 3.91 8.97 4.01
C ILE A 126 5.11 9.11 3.07
N LYS A 127 6.31 9.01 3.63
CA LYS A 127 7.57 9.19 2.89
C LYS A 127 8.43 7.95 3.00
N MET A 128 9.20 7.68 1.95
CA MET A 128 10.21 6.63 1.92
C MET A 128 11.48 7.21 1.28
N ALA A 129 12.58 7.17 2.03
CA ALA A 129 13.91 7.41 1.48
C ALA A 129 14.68 6.09 1.43
N VAL A 130 15.35 5.81 0.33
CA VAL A 130 16.14 4.59 0.15
C VAL A 130 17.53 4.96 -0.33
N THR A 131 18.55 4.41 0.34
CA THR A 131 19.95 4.58 -0.03
C THR A 131 20.54 3.21 -0.35
N ASN A 132 20.99 3.00 -1.58
CA ASN A 132 21.76 1.81 -1.93
C ASN A 132 23.13 1.89 -1.29
N LEU A 133 23.49 0.92 -0.45
CA LEU A 133 24.77 0.82 0.23
C LEU A 133 25.70 -0.22 -0.42
N ALA A 134 25.18 -0.99 -1.39
CA ALA A 134 25.99 -1.94 -2.17
C ALA A 134 26.75 -1.23 -3.29
N SER A 135 27.78 -1.91 -3.83
CA SER A 135 28.52 -1.46 -5.00
C SER A 135 27.86 -1.81 -6.34
N VAL A 136 26.74 -2.51 -6.30
CA VAL A 136 25.95 -2.93 -7.48
C VAL A 136 24.60 -2.20 -7.47
N ASP A 137 24.02 -2.06 -8.64
CA ASP A 137 22.71 -1.43 -8.78
C ASP A 137 21.63 -2.22 -8.03
N MET A 138 20.70 -1.49 -7.45
CA MET A 138 19.56 -2.04 -6.74
C MET A 138 18.30 -1.89 -7.62
N PRO A 139 17.54 -2.97 -7.87
CA PRO A 139 16.23 -2.85 -8.49
C PRO A 139 15.27 -2.19 -7.47
N LEU A 140 15.04 -0.89 -7.60
CA LEU A 140 14.12 -0.20 -6.69
C LEU A 140 12.68 -0.34 -7.21
N GLN A 141 11.89 -1.16 -6.52
CA GLN A 141 10.46 -1.34 -6.77
C GLN A 141 9.68 -0.92 -5.52
N TYR A 142 8.98 0.19 -5.57
CA TYR A 142 8.27 0.73 -4.42
C TYR A 142 6.83 1.09 -4.76
N MET A 143 5.94 0.77 -3.81
CA MET A 143 4.55 1.22 -3.81
C MET A 143 4.13 1.53 -2.37
N CYS A 144 3.52 2.69 -2.13
CA CYS A 144 2.76 2.93 -0.92
C CYS A 144 1.39 2.27 -1.09
N HIS A 145 1.21 1.09 -0.50
CA HIS A 145 -0.04 0.35 -0.60
C HIS A 145 -1.06 0.88 0.40
N MET A 146 -2.23 1.32 -0.08
CA MET A 146 -3.30 1.86 0.76
C MET A 146 -4.57 1.04 0.63
N ASN A 147 -5.21 0.73 1.76
CA ASN A 147 -6.42 -0.06 1.87
C ASN A 147 -7.55 0.80 2.43
N TYR A 148 -8.23 1.55 1.55
CA TYR A 148 -9.31 2.43 1.94
C TYR A 148 -10.59 1.68 2.30
N ALA A 149 -11.35 2.26 3.23
CA ALA A 149 -12.70 1.81 3.52
C ALA A 149 -13.56 1.85 2.25
N TYR A 150 -14.35 0.79 2.04
CA TYR A 150 -15.33 0.79 0.97
C TYR A 150 -16.44 1.81 1.25
N ILE A 151 -16.71 2.68 0.28
CA ILE A 151 -17.78 3.67 0.35
C ILE A 151 -18.73 3.40 -0.84
N PRO A 152 -20.00 2.99 -0.58
CA PRO A 152 -20.98 2.75 -1.64
C PRO A 152 -21.14 3.98 -2.54
N ASN A 153 -21.11 3.76 -3.84
CA ASN A 153 -21.20 4.78 -4.87
C ASN A 153 -20.07 5.82 -4.88
N ALA A 154 -18.94 5.54 -4.22
CA ALA A 154 -17.75 6.37 -4.36
C ALA A 154 -17.29 6.38 -5.82
N THR A 155 -16.88 7.56 -6.28
CA THR A 155 -16.31 7.75 -7.61
C THR A 155 -14.80 7.89 -7.54
N PHE A 156 -14.10 7.31 -8.50
CA PHE A 156 -12.67 7.49 -8.68
C PHE A 156 -12.42 8.54 -9.76
N SER A 157 -11.43 9.38 -9.50
CA SER A 157 -10.91 10.36 -10.44
C SER A 157 -9.40 10.23 -10.51
N GLN A 158 -8.84 10.18 -11.69
CA GLN A 158 -7.42 10.07 -11.93
C GLN A 158 -7.03 10.86 -13.20
N ASN A 159 -5.76 11.18 -13.32
CA ASN A 159 -5.23 11.91 -14.47
C ASN A 159 -4.78 11.02 -15.63
N ILE A 160 -4.83 9.70 -15.47
CA ILE A 160 -4.58 8.72 -16.53
C ILE A 160 -5.90 8.37 -17.23
N PRO A 161 -5.92 8.30 -18.59
CA PRO A 161 -7.13 7.89 -19.30
C PRO A 161 -7.48 6.43 -19.03
N ASP A 162 -8.77 6.15 -18.94
CA ASP A 162 -9.27 4.78 -18.68
C ASP A 162 -8.86 3.78 -19.78
N GLU A 163 -8.61 4.25 -21.00
CA GLU A 163 -8.25 3.44 -22.16
C GLU A 163 -6.90 2.75 -22.04
N ILE A 164 -6.01 3.23 -21.18
CA ILE A 164 -4.71 2.58 -20.92
C ILE A 164 -4.78 1.60 -19.75
N LEU A 165 -5.89 1.55 -19.05
CA LEU A 165 -6.09 0.62 -17.95
C LEU A 165 -6.55 -0.73 -18.50
N ARG A 166 -5.80 -1.77 -18.19
CA ARG A 166 -6.10 -3.15 -18.58
C ARG A 166 -6.37 -4.00 -17.35
N LEU A 167 -7.55 -4.62 -17.31
CA LEU A 167 -7.89 -5.56 -16.25
C LEU A 167 -6.92 -6.75 -16.24
N ARG A 168 -6.48 -7.18 -15.04
CA ARG A 168 -5.76 -8.43 -14.89
C ARG A 168 -6.68 -9.61 -15.21
N GLU A 169 -6.32 -10.41 -16.20
CA GLU A 169 -7.11 -11.57 -16.66
C GLU A 169 -6.85 -12.81 -15.81
N SER A 170 -5.63 -12.93 -15.23
CA SER A 170 -5.25 -14.07 -14.40
C SER A 170 -5.83 -13.96 -12.99
N VAL A 171 -6.28 -15.09 -12.46
CA VAL A 171 -6.69 -15.20 -11.06
C VAL A 171 -5.51 -15.74 -10.25
N PRO A 172 -4.95 -14.99 -9.29
CA PRO A 172 -3.86 -15.48 -8.45
C PRO A 172 -4.30 -16.68 -7.60
N SER A 173 -3.34 -17.52 -7.23
CA SER A 173 -3.60 -18.75 -6.46
C SER A 173 -4.19 -18.52 -5.06
N HIS A 174 -3.98 -17.32 -4.48
CA HIS A 174 -4.53 -16.95 -3.17
C HIS A 174 -5.96 -16.39 -3.24
N VAL A 175 -6.50 -16.19 -4.45
CA VAL A 175 -7.84 -15.63 -4.69
C VAL A 175 -8.83 -16.74 -4.98
N ASN A 176 -9.95 -16.76 -4.25
CA ASN A 176 -11.10 -17.63 -4.50
C ASN A 176 -12.23 -16.79 -5.10
N PRO A 177 -12.36 -16.71 -6.44
CA PRO A 177 -13.32 -15.81 -7.08
C PRO A 177 -14.76 -16.26 -6.83
N THR A 178 -15.64 -15.31 -6.51
CA THR A 178 -17.09 -15.54 -6.45
C THR A 178 -17.72 -15.47 -7.85
N ALA A 179 -18.93 -16.00 -8.01
CA ALA A 179 -19.66 -15.91 -9.27
C ALA A 179 -19.98 -14.44 -9.66
N GLN A 180 -20.29 -13.59 -8.68
CA GLN A 180 -20.54 -12.16 -8.90
C GLN A 180 -19.27 -11.45 -9.38
N TRP A 181 -18.13 -11.73 -8.77
CA TRP A 181 -16.84 -11.19 -9.18
C TRP A 181 -16.48 -11.59 -10.61
N LEU A 182 -16.61 -12.87 -10.96
CA LEU A 182 -16.35 -13.36 -12.32
C LEU A 182 -17.25 -12.67 -13.35
N ALA A 183 -18.55 -12.56 -13.07
CA ALA A 183 -19.50 -11.89 -13.95
C ALA A 183 -19.20 -10.41 -14.12
N PHE A 184 -18.81 -9.72 -13.04
CA PHE A 184 -18.46 -8.31 -13.08
C PHE A 184 -17.17 -8.05 -13.86
N ASN A 185 -16.13 -8.87 -13.65
CA ASN A 185 -14.89 -8.79 -14.44
C ASN A 185 -15.15 -8.97 -15.94
N GLN A 186 -16.02 -9.92 -16.31
CA GLN A 186 -16.40 -10.12 -17.71
C GLN A 186 -17.10 -8.88 -18.30
N ARG A 187 -17.99 -8.24 -17.54
CA ARG A 187 -18.65 -6.99 -17.97
C ARG A 187 -17.67 -5.84 -18.16
N ILE A 188 -16.63 -5.74 -17.31
CA ILE A 188 -15.55 -4.76 -17.48
C ILE A 188 -14.80 -5.02 -18.79
N MET A 189 -14.40 -6.27 -19.06
CA MET A 189 -13.70 -6.65 -20.29
C MET A 189 -14.54 -6.38 -21.55
N GLN A 190 -15.84 -6.45 -21.45
CA GLN A 190 -16.78 -6.15 -22.55
C GLN A 190 -17.11 -4.65 -22.69
N GLY A 191 -16.59 -3.80 -21.80
CA GLY A 191 -16.90 -2.37 -21.76
C GLY A 191 -18.31 -2.05 -21.25
N GLU A 192 -18.99 -3.00 -20.61
CA GLU A 192 -20.34 -2.85 -20.07
C GLU A 192 -20.37 -2.35 -18.63
N ALA A 193 -19.23 -2.34 -17.96
CA ALA A 193 -19.08 -1.82 -16.59
C ALA A 193 -17.83 -0.97 -16.49
N SER A 194 -17.95 0.13 -15.75
CA SER A 194 -16.84 1.02 -15.42
C SER A 194 -16.40 0.82 -13.97
N LEU A 195 -15.13 1.07 -13.69
CA LEU A 195 -14.57 1.13 -12.34
C LEU A 195 -14.51 2.54 -11.77
N SER A 196 -14.96 3.52 -12.51
CA SER A 196 -15.00 4.90 -12.00
C SER A 196 -15.97 5.09 -10.83
N THR A 197 -16.86 4.12 -10.58
CA THR A 197 -17.81 4.17 -9.47
C THR A 197 -17.93 2.81 -8.80
N LEU A 198 -17.73 2.77 -7.48
CA LEU A 198 -17.96 1.58 -6.66
C LEU A 198 -19.46 1.31 -6.53
N SER A 199 -19.93 0.15 -6.97
CA SER A 199 -21.36 -0.21 -6.94
C SER A 199 -21.70 -1.12 -5.76
N GLN A 200 -21.46 -2.40 -5.88
CA GLN A 200 -21.77 -3.41 -4.86
C GLN A 200 -20.48 -4.07 -4.36
N PRO A 201 -20.28 -4.20 -3.03
CA PRO A 201 -19.02 -4.76 -2.48
C PRO A 201 -18.66 -6.13 -3.06
N GLU A 202 -19.67 -6.97 -3.30
CA GLU A 202 -19.51 -8.33 -3.81
C GLU A 202 -18.86 -8.39 -5.20
N PHE A 203 -18.89 -7.27 -5.94
CA PHE A 203 -18.24 -7.19 -7.25
C PHE A 203 -16.73 -7.04 -7.15
N TYR A 204 -16.23 -6.55 -6.03
CA TYR A 204 -14.82 -6.25 -5.79
C TYR A 204 -14.15 -7.26 -4.85
N ASP A 205 -14.90 -8.18 -4.25
CA ASP A 205 -14.38 -9.22 -3.39
C ASP A 205 -14.01 -10.45 -4.24
N PRO A 206 -12.75 -10.92 -4.22
CA PRO A 206 -11.69 -10.54 -3.28
C PRO A 206 -10.86 -9.32 -3.68
N GLU A 207 -10.71 -9.02 -4.96
CA GLU A 207 -9.96 -7.84 -5.43
C GLU A 207 -10.18 -7.63 -6.94
N ILE A 208 -9.99 -6.41 -7.43
CA ILE A 208 -9.86 -6.11 -8.85
C ILE A 208 -8.55 -5.35 -9.07
N VAL A 209 -7.74 -5.82 -10.02
CA VAL A 209 -6.43 -5.25 -10.31
C VAL A 209 -6.36 -4.79 -11.75
N PHE A 210 -5.86 -3.58 -11.95
CA PHE A 210 -5.56 -2.99 -13.25
C PHE A 210 -4.08 -2.75 -13.39
N PHE A 211 -3.62 -2.91 -14.63
CA PHE A 211 -2.32 -2.47 -15.09
C PHE A 211 -2.50 -1.23 -15.95
N ALA A 212 -1.65 -0.24 -15.80
CA ALA A 212 -1.56 0.90 -16.68
C ALA A 212 -0.45 0.66 -17.70
N ASP A 213 -0.81 0.45 -18.96
CA ASP A 213 0.16 0.27 -20.03
C ASP A 213 0.62 1.64 -20.57
N LYS A 214 1.91 1.77 -20.89
CA LYS A 214 2.49 3.00 -21.49
C LYS A 214 2.32 4.26 -20.64
N LEU A 215 2.47 4.14 -19.33
CA LEU A 215 2.32 5.24 -18.39
C LEU A 215 3.22 6.43 -18.73
N ASP A 216 4.43 6.17 -19.25
CA ASP A 216 5.41 7.18 -19.66
C ASP A 216 4.85 8.20 -20.69
N ALA A 217 3.83 7.81 -21.45
CA ALA A 217 3.19 8.70 -22.42
C ALA A 217 2.26 9.75 -21.77
N TYR A 218 1.93 9.58 -20.49
CA TYR A 218 0.94 10.39 -19.76
C TYR A 218 1.50 11.09 -18.53
N THR A 219 2.75 10.79 -18.17
CA THR A 219 3.45 11.46 -17.07
C THR A 219 4.60 12.28 -17.64
N ASP A 220 4.38 13.60 -17.82
CA ASP A 220 5.42 14.50 -18.30
C ASP A 220 6.57 14.73 -17.31
N GLN A 221 6.40 14.34 -16.06
CA GLN A 221 7.42 14.34 -15.02
C GLN A 221 7.04 13.30 -13.96
N PRO A 222 7.95 12.46 -13.48
CA PRO A 222 7.74 11.75 -12.24
C PRO A 222 7.74 12.77 -11.10
N GLU A 223 6.59 13.02 -10.51
CA GLU A 223 6.49 13.76 -9.25
C GLU A 223 6.91 12.89 -8.06
#